data_2d6e38508c98a8094482624fa67fa19a
#
_entry.id   2d6e38508c98a8094482624fa67fa19a
#
_cell.length_a   1.000
_cell.length_b   1.000
_cell.length_c   1.000
_cell.angle_alpha   90.00
_cell.angle_beta   90.00
_cell.angle_gamma   90.00
#
_symmetry.space_group_name_H-M   'P 1'
#
loop_
_entity.id
_entity.type
_entity.pdbx_description
1 polymer ?
#
loop_
_entity_poly.entity_id
_entity_poly.type
_entity_poly.pdbx_seq_one_letter_code
_entity_poly.pdbx_strand_id
1 'polypeptide(L)'
;MREHDVFSADGTRIRLWRTDADGPDVLLSPGLGAVPTLWPELPSARVHSWYHRGTLGSGRPADPRRVELADHVADALAVLDDGDVGQCVVVGWSMGATVAAELALRHPDRVSGLMLVTGAPGDTFAGVLGLPGVPVELRRLIGVSSATALKVAGPLLDAVLHRVPVPDVGGPLTSSLRRYLKHDWGWYFTLALALGRTPRLDLTGVTCPTTVLAGRYDLLASADGVVGPVAGLPQARVRMLPNTHFLPLEDPQVVVEELELLLDRVDAVQRAVHDDVDGPLTSRSRPRA
;
A
#
# COMPACT_ATOMS: atom_id res chain seq x y z
N MET A 1 -1.82 -16.71 11.64
CA MET A 1 -2.57 -15.77 10.78
C MET A 1 -4.04 -16.16 10.77
N ARG A 2 -4.95 -15.21 11.04
CA ARG A 2 -6.41 -15.40 11.07
C ARG A 2 -7.05 -14.56 9.97
N GLU A 3 -8.04 -15.13 9.30
CA GLU A 3 -8.86 -14.42 8.32
C GLU A 3 -10.30 -14.32 8.82
N HIS A 4 -10.95 -13.17 8.64
CA HIS A 4 -12.39 -12.98 8.86
C HIS A 4 -12.95 -11.83 8.02
N ASP A 5 -14.23 -11.59 8.13
CA ASP A 5 -14.91 -10.58 7.33
C ASP A 5 -15.31 -9.39 8.21
N VAL A 6 -15.11 -8.18 7.65
CA VAL A 6 -15.62 -6.92 8.18
C VAL A 6 -16.44 -6.21 7.12
N PHE A 7 -17.17 -5.16 7.51
CA PHE A 7 -17.96 -4.39 6.56
C PHE A 7 -17.40 -2.96 6.46
N SER A 8 -17.11 -2.54 5.25
CA SER A 8 -16.76 -1.16 4.92
C SER A 8 -17.94 -0.23 5.14
N ALA A 9 -17.70 1.08 5.15
CA ALA A 9 -18.72 2.10 5.40
C ALA A 9 -19.92 2.05 4.41
N ASP A 10 -19.70 1.53 3.21
CA ASP A 10 -20.75 1.33 2.18
C ASP A 10 -21.45 -0.05 2.28
N GLY A 11 -21.16 -0.82 3.33
CA GLY A 11 -21.68 -2.17 3.51
C GLY A 11 -20.99 -3.25 2.69
N THR A 12 -19.91 -2.91 1.96
CA THR A 12 -19.13 -3.91 1.23
C THR A 12 -18.41 -4.82 2.22
N ARG A 13 -18.56 -6.14 2.03
CA ARG A 13 -17.89 -7.15 2.83
C ARG A 13 -16.43 -7.24 2.42
N ILE A 14 -15.51 -6.99 3.34
CA ILE A 14 -14.08 -7.03 3.17
C ILE A 14 -13.50 -8.22 3.94
N ARG A 15 -12.83 -9.13 3.25
CA ARG A 15 -12.04 -10.20 3.86
C ARG A 15 -10.70 -9.62 4.28
N LEU A 16 -10.45 -9.60 5.57
CA LEU A 16 -9.15 -9.21 6.14
C LEU A 16 -8.36 -10.43 6.61
N TRP A 17 -7.07 -10.20 6.84
CA TRP A 17 -6.20 -11.13 7.55
C TRP A 17 -5.32 -10.37 8.55
N ARG A 18 -4.97 -11.06 9.64
CA ARG A 18 -4.15 -10.51 10.71
C ARG A 18 -3.16 -11.56 11.21
N THR A 19 -1.94 -11.12 11.54
CA THR A 19 -0.97 -11.96 12.25
C THR A 19 -1.25 -11.93 13.75
N ASP A 20 -0.79 -12.97 14.45
CA ASP A 20 -0.93 -13.07 15.91
C ASP A 20 0.39 -12.70 16.63
N ALA A 21 1.27 -11.93 15.98
CA ALA A 21 2.52 -11.47 16.57
C ALA A 21 2.27 -10.45 17.69
N ASP A 22 3.15 -10.44 18.66
CA ASP A 22 3.25 -9.37 19.64
C ASP A 22 4.12 -8.25 19.07
N GLY A 23 3.73 -6.99 19.30
CA GLY A 23 4.47 -5.84 18.80
C GLY A 23 3.55 -4.72 18.31
N PRO A 24 4.14 -3.66 17.72
CA PRO A 24 3.37 -2.54 17.19
C PRO A 24 2.44 -2.98 16.05
N ASP A 25 1.31 -2.30 15.94
CA ASP A 25 0.39 -2.54 14.84
C ASP A 25 0.92 -1.92 13.53
N VAL A 26 0.85 -2.71 12.46
CA VAL A 26 1.22 -2.31 11.11
C VAL A 26 0.04 -2.60 10.17
N LEU A 27 -0.46 -1.59 9.49
CA LEU A 27 -1.43 -1.76 8.42
C LEU A 27 -0.71 -1.95 7.09
N LEU A 28 -0.83 -3.11 6.49
CA LEU A 28 -0.34 -3.36 5.13
C LEU A 28 -1.45 -3.11 4.12
N SER A 29 -1.36 -2.01 3.38
CA SER A 29 -2.18 -1.74 2.20
C SER A 29 -1.64 -2.54 1.02
N PRO A 30 -2.36 -3.59 0.57
CA PRO A 30 -1.82 -4.57 -0.38
C PRO A 30 -1.72 -4.02 -1.80
N GLY A 31 -0.80 -4.55 -2.58
CA GLY A 31 -0.84 -4.44 -4.03
C GLY A 31 -2.09 -5.09 -4.60
N LEU A 32 -2.53 -4.67 -5.79
CA LEU A 32 -3.72 -5.21 -6.41
C LEU A 32 -3.56 -6.72 -6.69
N GLY A 33 -4.50 -7.51 -6.17
CA GLY A 33 -4.46 -8.96 -6.29
C GLY A 33 -3.43 -9.66 -5.38
N ALA A 34 -2.75 -8.92 -4.52
CA ALA A 34 -1.77 -9.51 -3.61
C ALA A 34 -2.42 -10.46 -2.60
N VAL A 35 -1.68 -11.51 -2.26
CA VAL A 35 -1.98 -12.46 -1.20
C VAL A 35 -0.93 -12.34 -0.09
N PRO A 36 -1.23 -12.77 1.16
CA PRO A 36 -0.32 -12.58 2.30
C PRO A 36 1.09 -13.10 2.07
N THR A 37 1.22 -14.21 1.37
CA THR A 37 2.50 -14.88 1.08
C THR A 37 3.40 -14.16 0.07
N LEU A 38 2.92 -13.06 -0.53
CA LEU A 38 3.75 -12.18 -1.36
C LEU A 38 4.45 -11.08 -0.54
N TRP A 39 4.22 -11.09 0.76
CA TRP A 39 4.84 -10.16 1.69
C TRP A 39 5.74 -10.92 2.68
N PRO A 40 6.90 -10.36 3.09
CA PRO A 40 7.74 -11.00 4.09
C PRO A 40 7.03 -11.15 5.44
N GLU A 41 7.40 -12.17 6.18
CA GLU A 41 6.96 -12.31 7.57
C GLU A 41 7.57 -11.17 8.42
N LEU A 42 6.75 -10.59 9.27
CA LEU A 42 7.11 -9.51 10.19
C LEU A 42 6.89 -10.00 11.63
N PRO A 43 7.83 -10.77 12.20
CA PRO A 43 7.64 -11.37 13.53
C PRO A 43 7.61 -10.33 14.66
N SER A 44 8.19 -9.15 14.43
CA SER A 44 8.26 -8.04 15.38
C SER A 44 7.05 -7.10 15.35
N ALA A 45 6.05 -7.36 14.50
CA ALA A 45 4.88 -6.48 14.33
C ALA A 45 3.60 -7.27 14.14
N ARG A 46 2.48 -6.74 14.65
CA ARG A 46 1.14 -7.25 14.37
C ARG A 46 0.64 -6.64 13.06
N VAL A 47 0.55 -7.46 12.02
CA VAL A 47 0.12 -7.02 10.69
C VAL A 47 -1.37 -7.17 10.52
N HIS A 48 -2.02 -6.10 10.08
CA HIS A 48 -3.40 -6.03 9.61
C HIS A 48 -3.39 -5.77 8.11
N SER A 49 -4.17 -6.53 7.35
CA SER A 49 -4.31 -6.31 5.91
C SER A 49 -5.63 -6.89 5.40
N TRP A 50 -5.93 -6.65 4.13
CA TRP A 50 -7.19 -7.11 3.53
C TRP A 50 -6.99 -7.52 2.06
N TYR A 51 -8.01 -8.12 1.49
CA TYR A 51 -8.11 -8.27 0.05
C TYR A 51 -9.00 -7.16 -0.51
N HIS A 52 -8.56 -6.51 -1.57
CA HIS A 52 -9.35 -5.44 -2.19
C HIS A 52 -10.77 -5.89 -2.51
N ARG A 53 -11.72 -4.96 -2.41
CA ARG A 53 -13.15 -5.21 -2.69
C ARG A 53 -13.35 -5.96 -4.01
N GLY A 54 -14.12 -7.05 -3.96
CA GLY A 54 -14.38 -7.94 -5.11
C GLY A 54 -13.25 -8.88 -5.49
N THR A 55 -12.17 -8.99 -4.68
CA THR A 55 -11.06 -9.91 -4.92
C THR A 55 -10.87 -10.91 -3.77
N LEU A 56 -10.40 -12.11 -4.07
CA LEU A 56 -9.86 -13.11 -3.13
C LEU A 56 -10.70 -13.37 -1.86
N GLY A 57 -11.99 -13.24 -1.93
CA GLY A 57 -12.91 -13.49 -0.81
C GLY A 57 -13.60 -12.24 -0.30
N SER A 58 -13.14 -11.03 -0.62
CA SER A 58 -13.90 -9.80 -0.40
C SER A 58 -15.10 -9.72 -1.33
N GLY A 59 -16.19 -9.16 -0.85
CA GLY A 59 -17.41 -8.91 -1.62
C GLY A 59 -17.23 -7.76 -2.62
N ARG A 60 -18.00 -7.80 -3.73
CA ARG A 60 -18.16 -6.63 -4.58
C ARG A 60 -19.09 -5.62 -3.92
N PRO A 61 -18.87 -4.32 -4.10
CA PRO A 61 -19.82 -3.31 -3.66
C PRO A 61 -21.16 -3.46 -4.39
N ALA A 62 -22.25 -3.11 -3.72
CA ALA A 62 -23.59 -3.12 -4.32
C ALA A 62 -23.70 -2.17 -5.53
N ASP A 63 -23.05 -1.01 -5.43
CA ASP A 63 -22.84 -0.11 -6.58
C ASP A 63 -21.43 -0.36 -7.14
N PRO A 64 -21.30 -0.89 -8.37
CA PRO A 64 -20.00 -1.18 -8.98
C PRO A 64 -19.08 0.04 -9.18
N ARG A 65 -19.59 1.25 -9.03
CA ARG A 65 -18.82 2.50 -9.10
C ARG A 65 -18.07 2.80 -7.80
N ARG A 66 -18.43 2.13 -6.69
CA ARG A 66 -17.79 2.26 -5.37
C ARG A 66 -16.43 1.53 -5.34
N VAL A 67 -15.50 2.00 -6.17
CA VAL A 67 -14.16 1.46 -6.36
C VAL A 67 -13.11 2.56 -6.44
N GLU A 68 -13.49 3.79 -6.09
CA GLU A 68 -12.61 4.95 -6.09
C GLU A 68 -11.67 4.91 -4.87
N LEU A 69 -10.64 5.75 -4.87
CA LEU A 69 -9.64 5.79 -3.80
C LEU A 69 -10.26 5.94 -2.40
N ALA A 70 -11.26 6.80 -2.26
CA ALA A 70 -11.96 7.01 -0.98
C ALA A 70 -12.65 5.73 -0.46
N ASP A 71 -13.13 4.86 -1.35
CA ASP A 71 -13.75 3.59 -0.96
C ASP A 71 -12.70 2.60 -0.42
N HIS A 72 -11.50 2.58 -1.01
CA HIS A 72 -10.38 1.77 -0.53
C HIS A 72 -9.80 2.31 0.80
N VAL A 73 -9.81 3.62 1.02
CA VAL A 73 -9.47 4.22 2.32
C VAL A 73 -10.50 3.82 3.38
N ALA A 74 -11.80 3.81 3.04
CA ALA A 74 -12.84 3.34 3.96
C ALA A 74 -12.68 1.84 4.30
N ASP A 75 -12.23 1.00 3.36
CA ASP A 75 -11.87 -0.39 3.62
C ASP A 75 -10.72 -0.50 4.63
N ALA A 76 -9.66 0.31 4.45
CA ALA A 76 -8.51 0.35 5.34
C ALA A 76 -8.92 0.76 6.78
N LEU A 77 -9.78 1.78 6.90
CA LEU A 77 -10.31 2.22 8.18
C LEU A 77 -11.14 1.13 8.87
N ALA A 78 -12.00 0.43 8.13
CA ALA A 78 -12.79 -0.68 8.68
C ALA A 78 -11.89 -1.82 9.21
N VAL A 79 -10.73 -2.07 8.58
CA VAL A 79 -9.74 -3.04 9.06
C VAL A 79 -9.07 -2.57 10.35
N LEU A 80 -8.73 -1.29 10.47
CA LEU A 80 -8.16 -0.71 11.69
C LEU A 80 -9.17 -0.72 12.85
N ASP A 81 -10.41 -0.36 12.56
CA ASP A 81 -11.48 -0.29 13.56
C ASP A 81 -11.82 -1.69 14.12
N ASP A 82 -11.84 -2.73 13.27
CA ASP A 82 -11.99 -4.13 13.70
C ASP A 82 -10.84 -4.59 14.61
N GLY A 83 -9.64 -4.07 14.39
CA GLY A 83 -8.47 -4.37 15.21
C GLY A 83 -8.38 -3.57 16.50
N ASP A 84 -9.28 -2.62 16.74
CA ASP A 84 -9.18 -1.60 17.81
C ASP A 84 -7.83 -0.84 17.73
N VAL A 85 -7.35 -0.60 16.50
CA VAL A 85 -6.08 0.06 16.24
C VAL A 85 -6.31 1.57 16.14
N GLY A 86 -5.90 2.34 17.14
CA GLY A 86 -6.02 3.80 17.15
C GLY A 86 -5.11 4.45 16.11
N GLN A 87 -3.82 4.12 16.17
CA GLN A 87 -2.79 4.66 15.29
C GLN A 87 -1.74 3.57 14.99
N CYS A 88 -1.23 3.53 13.76
CA CYS A 88 -0.23 2.52 13.36
C CYS A 88 0.72 3.03 12.27
N VAL A 89 1.78 2.27 12.01
CA VAL A 89 2.57 2.42 10.79
C VAL A 89 1.79 1.83 9.62
N VAL A 90 1.67 2.59 8.52
CA VAL A 90 0.99 2.15 7.30
C VAL A 90 2.04 1.86 6.22
N VAL A 91 1.98 0.65 5.68
CA VAL A 91 2.84 0.20 4.58
C VAL A 91 1.99 0.03 3.34
N GLY A 92 2.34 0.69 2.24
CA GLY A 92 1.66 0.53 0.96
C GLY A 92 2.58 -0.11 -0.09
N TRP A 93 2.14 -1.20 -0.72
CA TRP A 93 2.85 -1.84 -1.81
C TRP A 93 2.13 -1.63 -3.14
N SER A 94 2.87 -1.22 -4.20
CA SER A 94 2.29 -1.05 -5.53
C SER A 94 1.10 -0.08 -5.51
N MET A 95 -0.07 -0.48 -6.00
CA MET A 95 -1.29 0.32 -5.91
C MET A 95 -1.73 0.62 -4.46
N GLY A 96 -1.36 -0.23 -3.51
CA GLY A 96 -1.58 0.03 -2.08
C GLY A 96 -0.83 1.26 -1.57
N ALA A 97 0.24 1.69 -2.24
CA ALA A 97 0.94 2.93 -1.90
C ALA A 97 0.06 4.17 -2.08
N THR A 98 -0.82 4.19 -3.09
CA THR A 98 -1.79 5.28 -3.29
C THR A 98 -2.81 5.32 -2.14
N VAL A 99 -3.31 4.15 -1.71
CA VAL A 99 -4.26 4.06 -0.58
C VAL A 99 -3.59 4.46 0.73
N ALA A 100 -2.37 3.97 0.99
CA ALA A 100 -1.59 4.30 2.18
C ALA A 100 -1.28 5.81 2.28
N ALA A 101 -0.89 6.42 1.17
CA ALA A 101 -0.61 7.85 1.08
C ALA A 101 -1.87 8.71 1.32
N GLU A 102 -3.01 8.34 0.73
CA GLU A 102 -4.28 9.04 0.95
C GLU A 102 -4.76 8.87 2.39
N LEU A 103 -4.60 7.69 2.98
CA LEU A 103 -4.91 7.46 4.40
C LEU A 103 -4.07 8.38 5.29
N ALA A 104 -2.76 8.50 5.04
CA ALA A 104 -1.88 9.40 5.79
C ALA A 104 -2.25 10.88 5.64
N LEU A 105 -2.74 11.29 4.48
CA LEU A 105 -3.19 12.66 4.22
C LEU A 105 -4.53 12.99 4.86
N ARG A 106 -5.49 12.06 4.79
CA ARG A 106 -6.87 12.30 5.24
C ARG A 106 -7.10 11.96 6.70
N HIS A 107 -6.30 11.05 7.25
CA HIS A 107 -6.43 10.53 8.61
C HIS A 107 -5.06 10.50 9.31
N PRO A 108 -4.39 11.66 9.46
CA PRO A 108 -3.06 11.71 10.06
C PRO A 108 -3.05 11.24 11.52
N ASP A 109 -4.17 11.31 12.20
CA ASP A 109 -4.41 10.77 13.54
C ASP A 109 -4.36 9.22 13.59
N ARG A 110 -4.56 8.55 12.46
CA ARG A 110 -4.50 7.08 12.35
C ARG A 110 -3.13 6.57 11.88
N VAL A 111 -2.23 7.46 11.43
CA VAL A 111 -0.96 7.08 10.79
C VAL A 111 0.23 7.66 11.55
N SER A 112 0.96 6.81 12.27
CA SER A 112 2.18 7.20 13.00
C SER A 112 3.44 7.18 12.12
N GLY A 113 3.44 6.41 11.04
CA GLY A 113 4.53 6.32 10.07
C GLY A 113 4.03 5.80 8.73
N LEU A 114 4.72 6.15 7.65
CA LEU A 114 4.34 5.78 6.28
C LEU A 114 5.51 5.08 5.58
N MET A 115 5.26 3.89 5.01
CA MET A 115 6.22 3.20 4.14
C MET A 115 5.60 2.94 2.77
N LEU A 116 6.25 3.40 1.71
CA LEU A 116 5.84 3.18 0.33
C LEU A 116 6.84 2.25 -0.36
N VAL A 117 6.35 1.11 -0.87
CA VAL A 117 7.17 0.08 -1.49
C VAL A 117 6.79 -0.07 -2.96
N THR A 118 7.70 0.24 -3.87
CA THR A 118 7.53 0.11 -5.33
C THR A 118 6.15 0.55 -5.82
N GLY A 119 5.66 1.66 -5.28
CA GLY A 119 4.34 2.19 -5.60
C GLY A 119 4.33 3.72 -5.60
N ALA A 120 3.82 4.30 -6.67
CA ALA A 120 3.63 5.75 -6.76
C ALA A 120 2.37 6.17 -6.00
N PRO A 121 2.41 7.26 -5.22
CA PRO A 121 1.22 7.83 -4.59
C PRO A 121 0.39 8.58 -5.63
N GLY A 122 -0.51 7.88 -6.28
CA GLY A 122 -1.29 8.36 -7.42
C GLY A 122 -0.54 8.35 -8.75
N ASP A 123 -1.26 8.67 -9.84
CA ASP A 123 -0.75 8.72 -11.21
C ASP A 123 0.01 7.45 -11.64
N THR A 124 -0.48 6.30 -11.22
CA THR A 124 0.20 5.01 -11.36
C THR A 124 0.52 4.68 -12.82
N PHE A 125 -0.35 5.06 -13.76
CA PHE A 125 -0.12 4.81 -15.18
C PHE A 125 1.01 5.65 -15.78
N ALA A 126 1.41 6.75 -15.16
CA ALA A 126 2.60 7.51 -15.58
C ALA A 126 3.90 6.73 -15.35
N GLY A 127 3.88 5.77 -14.42
CA GLY A 127 5.02 4.89 -14.11
C GLY A 127 5.19 3.72 -15.07
N VAL A 128 4.14 3.34 -15.80
CA VAL A 128 4.16 2.18 -16.69
C VAL A 128 5.20 2.35 -17.79
N LEU A 129 5.96 1.29 -18.03
CA LEU A 129 7.08 1.27 -19.00
C LEU A 129 8.15 2.33 -18.72
N GLY A 130 8.48 2.65 -17.51
CA GLY A 130 9.45 3.66 -17.03
C GLY A 130 10.72 3.92 -17.88
N LEU A 131 10.58 3.79 -19.22
CA LEU A 131 11.65 3.92 -20.17
C LEU A 131 12.08 5.39 -20.33
N PRO A 132 13.37 5.68 -20.24
CA PRO A 132 13.89 7.01 -20.50
C PRO A 132 13.46 7.53 -21.88
N GLY A 133 13.03 8.78 -21.94
CA GLY A 133 12.67 9.45 -23.20
C GLY A 133 11.22 9.24 -23.68
N VAL A 134 10.43 8.39 -23.02
CA VAL A 134 9.00 8.26 -23.32
C VAL A 134 8.21 9.34 -22.57
N PRO A 135 7.48 10.26 -23.24
CA PRO A 135 6.66 11.28 -22.58
C PRO A 135 5.65 10.66 -21.60
N VAL A 136 5.43 11.32 -20.48
CA VAL A 136 4.53 10.84 -19.41
C VAL A 136 3.10 10.65 -19.90
N GLU A 137 2.61 11.53 -20.77
CA GLU A 137 1.28 11.47 -21.36
C GLU A 137 1.11 10.21 -22.23
N LEU A 138 2.15 9.85 -22.98
CA LEU A 138 2.14 8.63 -23.78
C LEU A 138 2.15 7.38 -22.89
N ARG A 139 2.92 7.39 -21.82
CA ARG A 139 2.91 6.29 -20.81
C ARG A 139 1.53 6.11 -20.19
N ARG A 140 0.89 7.21 -19.77
CA ARG A 140 -0.50 7.19 -19.27
C ARG A 140 -1.47 6.63 -20.29
N LEU A 141 -1.39 7.11 -21.54
CA LEU A 141 -2.25 6.62 -22.62
C LEU A 141 -2.07 5.12 -22.83
N ILE A 142 -0.85 4.63 -22.89
CA ILE A 142 -0.54 3.21 -23.03
C ILE A 142 -1.10 2.43 -21.84
N GLY A 143 -0.83 2.87 -20.61
CA GLY A 143 -1.28 2.20 -19.40
C GLY A 143 -2.81 2.10 -19.32
N VAL A 144 -3.51 3.22 -19.51
CA VAL A 144 -4.99 3.25 -19.50
C VAL A 144 -5.58 2.42 -20.63
N SER A 145 -5.03 2.52 -21.86
CA SER A 145 -5.52 1.77 -23.02
C SER A 145 -5.32 0.27 -22.84
N SER A 146 -4.14 -0.14 -22.37
CA SER A 146 -3.83 -1.55 -22.08
C SER A 146 -4.73 -2.12 -20.98
N ALA A 147 -4.88 -1.41 -19.86
CA ALA A 147 -5.76 -1.83 -18.78
C ALA A 147 -7.23 -1.91 -19.24
N THR A 148 -7.67 -0.98 -20.09
CA THR A 148 -9.03 -1.00 -20.66
C THR A 148 -9.23 -2.19 -21.59
N ALA A 149 -8.26 -2.49 -22.47
CA ALA A 149 -8.32 -3.64 -23.35
C ALA A 149 -8.34 -4.97 -22.53
N LEU A 150 -7.51 -5.06 -21.50
CA LEU A 150 -7.45 -6.24 -20.61
C LEU A 150 -8.73 -6.38 -19.78
N LYS A 151 -9.36 -5.29 -19.35
CA LYS A 151 -10.68 -5.33 -18.71
C LYS A 151 -11.74 -5.91 -19.64
N VAL A 152 -11.78 -5.46 -20.90
CA VAL A 152 -12.74 -5.98 -21.91
C VAL A 152 -12.44 -7.45 -22.22
N ALA A 153 -11.17 -7.83 -22.27
CA ALA A 153 -10.73 -9.20 -22.48
C ALA A 153 -10.86 -10.08 -21.22
N GLY A 154 -11.31 -9.54 -20.08
CA GLY A 154 -11.42 -10.23 -18.81
C GLY A 154 -12.01 -11.65 -18.89
N PRO A 155 -13.19 -11.85 -19.49
CA PRO A 155 -13.79 -13.20 -19.60
C PRO A 155 -12.92 -14.18 -20.39
N LEU A 156 -12.18 -13.73 -21.39
CA LEU A 156 -11.23 -14.56 -22.13
C LEU A 156 -10.00 -14.87 -21.28
N LEU A 157 -9.50 -13.88 -20.53
CA LEU A 157 -8.40 -14.08 -19.59
C LEU A 157 -8.78 -15.10 -18.51
N ASP A 158 -9.98 -15.01 -17.95
CA ASP A 158 -10.51 -15.99 -16.99
C ASP A 158 -10.50 -17.40 -17.60
N ALA A 159 -11.03 -17.53 -18.82
CA ALA A 159 -11.11 -18.81 -19.51
C ALA A 159 -9.73 -19.45 -19.76
N VAL A 160 -8.71 -18.64 -20.01
CA VAL A 160 -7.35 -19.11 -20.28
C VAL A 160 -6.55 -19.30 -19.00
N LEU A 161 -6.44 -18.23 -18.16
CA LEU A 161 -5.55 -18.22 -17.01
C LEU A 161 -5.99 -19.18 -15.90
N HIS A 162 -7.30 -19.39 -15.72
CA HIS A 162 -7.81 -20.38 -14.76
C HIS A 162 -7.45 -21.83 -15.12
N ARG A 163 -7.07 -22.08 -16.38
CA ARG A 163 -6.66 -23.41 -16.89
C ARG A 163 -5.15 -23.58 -16.99
N VAL A 164 -4.38 -22.50 -16.77
CA VAL A 164 -2.91 -22.60 -16.81
C VAL A 164 -2.43 -23.55 -15.71
N PRO A 165 -1.73 -24.62 -16.05
CA PRO A 165 -1.12 -25.48 -15.05
C PRO A 165 -0.01 -24.70 -14.33
N VAL A 166 -0.12 -24.56 -13.02
CA VAL A 166 0.92 -23.95 -12.19
C VAL A 166 1.86 -25.05 -11.75
N PRO A 167 3.12 -25.04 -12.21
CA PRO A 167 4.13 -25.99 -11.73
C PRO A 167 4.22 -25.90 -10.21
N ASP A 168 4.48 -27.03 -9.58
CA ASP A 168 4.78 -27.04 -8.16
C ASP A 168 6.22 -26.59 -7.96
N VAL A 169 6.37 -25.30 -7.63
CA VAL A 169 7.69 -24.70 -7.30
C VAL A 169 7.97 -24.75 -5.80
N GLY A 170 7.10 -25.44 -5.05
CA GLY A 170 7.17 -25.64 -3.61
C GLY A 170 6.48 -24.58 -2.79
N GLY A 171 5.87 -25.00 -1.68
CA GLY A 171 5.37 -24.18 -0.61
C GLY A 171 4.34 -23.09 -0.94
N PRO A 172 4.39 -21.96 -0.20
CA PRO A 172 3.41 -20.88 -0.30
C PRO A 172 3.36 -20.18 -1.66
N LEU A 173 4.48 -20.14 -2.40
CA LEU A 173 4.55 -19.44 -3.69
C LEU A 173 3.65 -20.09 -4.75
N THR A 174 3.63 -21.42 -4.80
CA THR A 174 2.73 -22.16 -5.73
C THR A 174 1.25 -21.84 -5.47
N SER A 175 0.85 -21.84 -4.20
CA SER A 175 -0.53 -21.53 -3.80
C SER A 175 -0.90 -20.09 -4.13
N SER A 176 0.03 -19.16 -3.92
CA SER A 176 -0.15 -17.73 -4.23
C SER A 176 -0.32 -17.50 -5.72
N LEU A 177 0.52 -18.11 -6.54
CA LEU A 177 0.40 -18.01 -8.00
C LEU A 177 -0.91 -18.61 -8.51
N ARG A 178 -1.34 -19.76 -7.96
CA ARG A 178 -2.65 -20.33 -8.27
C ARG A 178 -3.81 -19.43 -7.90
N ARG A 179 -3.76 -18.78 -6.72
CA ARG A 179 -4.79 -17.81 -6.29
C ARG A 179 -4.78 -16.58 -7.19
N TYR A 180 -3.60 -16.05 -7.52
CA TYR A 180 -3.46 -14.90 -8.39
C TYR A 180 -4.04 -15.14 -9.79
N LEU A 181 -3.76 -16.28 -10.41
CA LEU A 181 -4.30 -16.63 -11.73
C LEU A 181 -5.83 -16.82 -11.74
N LYS A 182 -6.46 -17.03 -10.58
CA LYS A 182 -7.92 -17.21 -10.43
C LYS A 182 -8.69 -15.91 -10.15
N HIS A 183 -8.08 -14.73 -10.32
CA HIS A 183 -8.82 -13.48 -10.26
C HIS A 183 -9.90 -13.42 -11.35
N ASP A 184 -10.98 -12.69 -11.08
CA ASP A 184 -11.84 -12.13 -12.11
C ASP A 184 -11.09 -10.97 -12.76
N TRP A 185 -10.52 -11.21 -13.93
CA TRP A 185 -9.64 -10.28 -14.61
C TRP A 185 -10.37 -9.02 -15.08
N GLY A 186 -11.64 -9.12 -15.42
CA GLY A 186 -12.48 -7.96 -15.72
C GLY A 186 -12.64 -7.03 -14.52
N TRP A 187 -12.87 -7.60 -13.34
CA TRP A 187 -12.94 -6.84 -12.10
C TRP A 187 -11.57 -6.32 -11.65
N TYR A 188 -10.54 -7.13 -11.75
CA TYR A 188 -9.15 -6.73 -11.45
C TYR A 188 -8.78 -5.45 -12.21
N PHE A 189 -8.99 -5.42 -13.53
CA PHE A 189 -8.70 -4.24 -14.33
C PHE A 189 -9.69 -3.08 -14.12
N THR A 190 -10.88 -3.34 -13.58
CA THR A 190 -11.77 -2.27 -13.11
C THR A 190 -11.16 -1.52 -11.94
N LEU A 191 -10.64 -2.24 -10.95
CA LEU A 191 -9.93 -1.65 -9.81
C LEU A 191 -8.63 -0.96 -10.25
N ALA A 192 -7.85 -1.61 -11.11
CA ALA A 192 -6.63 -1.04 -11.67
C ALA A 192 -6.89 0.31 -12.34
N LEU A 193 -7.97 0.41 -13.15
CA LEU A 193 -8.36 1.64 -13.82
C LEU A 193 -8.84 2.71 -12.84
N ALA A 194 -9.61 2.36 -11.82
CA ALA A 194 -10.10 3.32 -10.82
C ALA A 194 -8.92 3.92 -10.04
N LEU A 195 -8.10 3.10 -9.40
CA LEU A 195 -6.96 3.54 -8.62
C LEU A 195 -5.86 4.18 -9.49
N GLY A 196 -5.61 3.64 -10.69
CA GLY A 196 -4.57 4.13 -11.59
C GLY A 196 -4.89 5.49 -12.23
N ARG A 197 -6.15 5.92 -12.22
CA ARG A 197 -6.58 7.25 -12.66
C ARG A 197 -6.53 8.30 -11.57
N THR A 198 -6.26 7.91 -10.33
CA THR A 198 -6.06 8.86 -9.24
C THR A 198 -4.94 9.82 -9.62
N PRO A 199 -5.15 11.15 -9.57
CA PRO A 199 -4.09 12.11 -9.79
C PRO A 199 -2.92 11.90 -8.83
N ARG A 200 -1.74 12.40 -9.18
CA ARG A 200 -0.61 12.42 -8.25
C ARG A 200 -1.02 13.13 -6.96
N LEU A 201 -0.81 12.48 -5.82
CA LEU A 201 -1.11 13.05 -4.52
C LEU A 201 0.00 14.04 -4.12
N ASP A 202 -0.40 15.15 -3.54
CA ASP A 202 0.53 16.08 -2.89
C ASP A 202 0.76 15.62 -1.44
N LEU A 203 1.96 15.14 -1.17
CA LEU A 203 2.32 14.61 0.14
C LEU A 203 2.86 15.65 1.13
N THR A 204 2.84 16.94 0.79
CA THR A 204 3.34 18.02 1.70
C THR A 204 2.61 18.06 3.04
N GLY A 205 1.38 17.54 3.10
CA GLY A 205 0.61 17.37 4.35
C GLY A 205 1.00 16.16 5.21
N VAL A 206 1.87 15.27 4.72
CA VAL A 206 2.33 14.12 5.49
C VAL A 206 3.42 14.57 6.46
N THR A 207 3.18 14.46 7.75
CA THR A 207 4.09 14.91 8.82
C THR A 207 4.79 13.77 9.55
N CYS A 208 4.28 12.54 9.44
CA CYS A 208 4.88 11.38 10.10
C CYS A 208 6.20 10.94 9.43
N PRO A 209 7.08 10.22 10.16
CA PRO A 209 8.24 9.57 9.56
C PRO A 209 7.85 8.75 8.34
N THR A 210 8.57 8.96 7.23
CA THR A 210 8.27 8.31 5.95
C THR A 210 9.48 7.54 5.44
N THR A 211 9.28 6.33 4.92
CA THR A 211 10.28 5.52 4.21
C THR A 211 9.77 5.15 2.84
N VAL A 212 10.63 5.24 1.82
CA VAL A 212 10.28 4.90 0.44
C VAL A 212 11.31 3.95 -0.13
N LEU A 213 10.85 2.80 -0.62
CA LEU A 213 11.65 1.82 -1.34
C LEU A 213 11.25 1.82 -2.81
N ALA A 214 12.19 2.16 -3.68
CA ALA A 214 11.99 2.20 -5.13
C ALA A 214 12.88 1.18 -5.83
N GLY A 215 12.32 0.45 -6.79
CA GLY A 215 13.07 -0.48 -7.64
C GLY A 215 13.66 0.26 -8.85
N ARG A 216 14.98 0.11 -9.08
CA ARG A 216 15.66 0.71 -10.25
C ARG A 216 15.17 0.12 -11.57
N TYR A 217 14.77 -1.15 -11.54
CA TYR A 217 14.32 -1.90 -12.72
C TYR A 217 12.80 -2.12 -12.73
N ASP A 218 12.08 -1.28 -11.98
CA ASP A 218 10.62 -1.34 -11.94
C ASP A 218 10.02 -0.76 -13.23
N LEU A 219 9.34 -1.62 -14.00
CA LEU A 219 8.66 -1.25 -15.24
C LEU A 219 7.19 -0.85 -15.03
N LEU A 220 6.65 -1.04 -13.82
CA LEU A 220 5.26 -0.72 -13.47
C LEU A 220 5.14 0.61 -12.72
N ALA A 221 6.10 0.89 -11.83
CA ALA A 221 6.17 2.13 -11.07
C ALA A 221 7.55 2.75 -11.24
N SER A 222 7.68 3.70 -12.17
CA SER A 222 8.97 4.34 -12.44
C SER A 222 9.56 4.98 -11.18
N ALA A 223 10.88 4.92 -11.05
CA ALA A 223 11.62 5.50 -9.92
C ALA A 223 11.23 6.96 -9.65
N ASP A 224 11.10 7.79 -10.70
CA ASP A 224 10.69 9.19 -10.58
C ASP A 224 9.26 9.35 -10.07
N GLY A 225 8.35 8.43 -10.44
CA GLY A 225 6.98 8.40 -9.96
C GLY A 225 6.87 8.06 -8.48
N VAL A 226 7.78 7.21 -8.00
CA VAL A 226 7.84 6.77 -6.59
C VAL A 226 8.56 7.79 -5.72
N VAL A 227 9.72 8.28 -6.15
CA VAL A 227 10.59 9.17 -5.36
C VAL A 227 10.16 10.64 -5.44
N GLY A 228 9.72 11.10 -6.64
CA GLY A 228 9.39 12.50 -6.86
C GLY A 228 8.41 13.11 -5.86
N PRO A 229 7.29 12.44 -5.52
CA PRO A 229 6.30 12.96 -4.56
C PRO A 229 6.84 13.19 -3.15
N VAL A 230 7.88 12.47 -2.75
CA VAL A 230 8.46 12.54 -1.39
C VAL A 230 9.75 13.33 -1.32
N ALA A 231 10.29 13.79 -2.46
CA ALA A 231 11.57 14.50 -2.51
C ALA A 231 11.59 15.80 -1.69
N GLY A 232 10.42 16.43 -1.45
CA GLY A 232 10.28 17.63 -0.64
C GLY A 232 10.00 17.39 0.84
N LEU A 233 9.88 16.13 1.28
CA LEU A 233 9.58 15.79 2.67
C LEU A 233 10.89 15.63 3.46
N PRO A 234 11.20 16.53 4.43
CA PRO A 234 12.47 16.48 5.17
C PRO A 234 12.59 15.23 6.04
N GLN A 235 11.47 14.63 6.43
CA GLN A 235 11.40 13.40 7.23
C GLN A 235 11.42 12.12 6.38
N ALA A 236 11.47 12.22 5.05
CA ALA A 236 11.47 11.06 4.18
C ALA A 236 12.86 10.42 4.06
N ARG A 237 12.94 9.12 4.27
CA ARG A 237 14.07 8.26 3.92
C ARG A 237 13.77 7.55 2.60
N VAL A 238 14.59 7.74 1.61
CA VAL A 238 14.42 7.12 0.28
C VAL A 238 15.57 6.16 -0.01
N ARG A 239 15.24 4.95 -0.44
CA ARG A 239 16.21 3.97 -0.95
C ARG A 239 15.87 3.54 -2.37
N MET A 240 16.85 3.66 -3.25
CA MET A 240 16.81 3.11 -4.60
C MET A 240 17.55 1.78 -4.60
N LEU A 241 16.83 0.68 -4.89
CA LEU A 241 17.36 -0.68 -4.83
C LEU A 241 17.47 -1.29 -6.24
N PRO A 242 18.40 -2.24 -6.48
CA PRO A 242 18.58 -2.88 -7.79
C PRO A 242 17.53 -3.99 -8.01
N ASN A 243 16.26 -3.68 -7.72
CA ASN A 243 15.12 -4.60 -7.76
C ASN A 243 14.09 -4.15 -8.79
N THR A 244 13.14 -5.05 -9.07
CA THR A 244 11.96 -4.78 -9.89
C THR A 244 10.76 -4.34 -9.01
N HIS A 245 9.56 -4.39 -9.59
CA HIS A 245 8.29 -4.14 -8.88
C HIS A 245 8.00 -5.13 -7.74
N PHE A 246 8.62 -6.32 -7.82
CA PHE A 246 8.40 -7.40 -6.87
C PHE A 246 9.44 -7.41 -5.72
N LEU A 247 9.94 -6.23 -5.36
CA LEU A 247 10.93 -6.03 -4.30
C LEU A 247 10.63 -6.83 -3.00
N PRO A 248 9.38 -6.92 -2.49
CA PRO A 248 9.09 -7.72 -1.29
C PRO A 248 9.39 -9.22 -1.44
N LEU A 249 9.38 -9.73 -2.67
CA LEU A 249 9.73 -11.13 -2.98
C LEU A 249 11.21 -11.31 -3.31
N GLU A 250 11.80 -10.32 -3.96
CA GLU A 250 13.20 -10.36 -4.43
C GLU A 250 14.19 -10.11 -3.29
N ASP A 251 13.84 -9.21 -2.38
CA ASP A 251 14.68 -8.80 -1.26
C ASP A 251 13.84 -8.56 0.01
N PRO A 252 13.21 -9.62 0.55
CA PRO A 252 12.34 -9.51 1.72
C PRO A 252 13.07 -8.96 2.94
N GLN A 253 14.38 -9.26 3.09
CA GLN A 253 15.18 -8.82 4.23
C GLN A 253 15.29 -7.29 4.28
N VAL A 254 15.54 -6.64 3.15
CA VAL A 254 15.63 -5.16 3.09
C VAL A 254 14.28 -4.52 3.45
N VAL A 255 13.16 -5.12 3.07
CA VAL A 255 11.84 -4.61 3.44
C VAL A 255 11.62 -4.68 4.94
N VAL A 256 12.01 -5.79 5.58
CA VAL A 256 11.92 -5.97 7.03
C VAL A 256 12.81 -4.96 7.75
N GLU A 257 14.09 -4.86 7.38
CA GLU A 257 15.04 -3.92 7.98
C GLU A 257 14.58 -2.46 7.90
N GLU A 258 14.08 -2.02 6.76
CA GLU A 258 13.61 -0.64 6.59
C GLU A 258 12.29 -0.37 7.32
N LEU A 259 11.46 -1.38 7.51
CA LEU A 259 10.27 -1.26 8.36
C LEU A 259 10.67 -1.15 9.85
N GLU A 260 11.60 -1.96 10.32
CA GLU A 260 12.11 -1.89 11.69
C GLU A 260 12.75 -0.51 11.97
N LEU A 261 13.56 -0.01 11.04
CA LEU A 261 14.11 1.34 11.13
C LEU A 261 13.01 2.44 11.14
N LEU A 262 11.92 2.23 10.42
CA LEU A 262 10.78 3.16 10.45
C LEU A 262 10.07 3.10 11.80
N LEU A 263 9.84 1.92 12.35
CA LEU A 263 9.24 1.74 13.68
C LEU A 263 10.08 2.44 14.77
N ASP A 264 11.40 2.26 14.75
CA ASP A 264 12.32 2.95 15.67
C ASP A 264 12.22 4.48 15.56
N ARG A 265 12.08 5.02 14.34
CA ARG A 265 11.90 6.45 14.10
C ARG A 265 10.56 6.95 14.63
N VAL A 266 9.50 6.18 14.46
CA VAL A 266 8.17 6.49 15.00
C VAL A 266 8.22 6.55 16.52
N ASP A 267 8.81 5.54 17.16
CA ASP A 267 8.96 5.49 18.61
C ASP A 267 9.78 6.68 19.15
N ALA A 268 10.83 7.07 18.45
CA ALA A 268 11.64 8.22 18.82
C ALA A 268 10.84 9.53 18.76
N VAL A 269 10.02 9.73 17.73
CA VAL A 269 9.15 10.91 17.58
C VAL A 269 8.08 10.92 18.68
N GLN A 270 7.42 9.79 18.94
CA GLN A 270 6.38 9.69 19.96
C GLN A 270 6.93 9.99 21.37
N ARG A 271 8.12 9.48 21.70
CA ARG A 271 8.80 9.81 22.97
C ARG A 271 9.12 11.30 23.08
N ALA A 272 9.67 11.91 22.03
CA ALA A 272 9.99 13.34 22.05
C ALA A 272 8.75 14.21 22.24
N VAL A 273 7.61 13.87 21.62
CA VAL A 273 6.34 14.58 21.81
C VAL A 273 5.82 14.41 23.25
N HIS A 274 5.97 13.22 23.82
CA HIS A 274 5.53 12.97 25.21
C HIS A 274 6.37 13.76 26.22
N ASP A 275 7.70 13.78 26.06
CA ASP A 275 8.62 14.51 26.92
C ASP A 275 8.38 16.04 26.87
N ASP A 276 8.00 16.59 25.71
CA ASP A 276 7.65 18.00 25.56
C ASP A 276 6.33 18.38 26.26
N VAL A 277 5.37 17.46 26.31
CA VAL A 277 4.07 17.68 26.96
C VAL A 277 4.18 17.59 28.48
N ASP A 278 5.00 16.64 28.99
CA ASP A 278 5.17 16.38 30.42
C ASP A 278 6.35 17.15 31.04
N GLY A 279 7.13 17.87 30.24
CA GLY A 279 8.28 18.69 30.71
C GLY A 279 7.82 19.78 31.66
N PRO A 280 8.59 20.07 32.75
CA PRO A 280 8.22 21.10 33.73
C PRO A 280 8.13 22.47 33.04
N LEU A 281 6.98 23.13 33.18
CA LEU A 281 6.79 24.55 32.82
C LEU A 281 7.84 25.36 33.56
N THR A 282 9.04 25.51 32.98
CA THR A 282 10.06 26.44 33.51
C THR A 282 9.45 27.82 33.50
N SER A 283 9.17 28.33 34.71
CA SER A 283 8.65 29.66 34.99
C SER A 283 9.46 30.68 34.19
N ARG A 284 8.85 31.28 33.18
CA ARG A 284 9.39 32.51 32.60
C ARG A 284 9.46 33.54 33.72
N SER A 285 10.65 33.73 34.28
CA SER A 285 10.97 34.82 35.22
C SER A 285 10.59 36.12 34.53
N ARG A 286 9.57 36.81 35.07
CA ARG A 286 9.28 38.21 34.73
C ARG A 286 10.51 39.06 35.04
N PRO A 287 10.97 39.93 34.14
CA PRO A 287 11.96 40.91 34.48
C PRO A 287 11.33 41.84 35.53
N ARG A 288 12.02 42.00 36.66
CA ARG A 288 11.69 43.04 37.64
C ARG A 288 11.98 44.40 37.02
N ALA A 289 10.99 45.28 37.10
CA ALA A 289 11.11 46.69 36.80
C ALA A 289 12.06 47.41 37.81
#